data_3b2bd2f3c02d04a098bfbeaa3f5c80e0
#
_entry.id   3b2bd2f3c02d04a098bfbeaa3f5c80e0
#
_cell.length_a   1.000
_cell.length_b   1.000
_cell.length_c   1.000
_cell.angle_alpha   90.00
_cell.angle_beta   90.00
_cell.angle_gamma   90.00
#
_symmetry.space_group_name_H-M   'P 1'
#
loop_
_entity.id
_entity.type
_entity.pdbx_description
1 polymer ?
#
loop_
_entity_poly.entity_id
_entity_poly.type
_entity_poly.pdbx_seq_one_letter_code
_entity_poly.pdbx_strand_id
1 'polypeptide(L)'
;MRKRKLQKTMLFAAIYMTALLAPRLPARSAENKENVRAQYEEYNARFAAVENRADITENGFETVDIHIFPVQYEIDRQKEMETELVRQIKADPEADVKELKMGLEAPMLMIPAYDSTYNRLALFFIDEDDRIVYKTDRFETNSCVLGQMRQPKQELVSVAFQDLNGDQLTDIILITSCEVGGDRKYRIGDVLFQDTEGLIFYRDYRISDKINRFGMNQNTDSITAFVRDGYSTEFLYTAGTLQELLQNGFQIISEQCYTRTFGKLGKLQVVPGTYHIADYDVFMIYLVNEQDYILSALQPMGDYDNLYALKGINCRDIDGDGLKDIVVLAKYSYEDEDHQLAVRSDYSIYYQRTGGFSADTEIKKRYPCSEEDTMQVVVERARAYWGWKTEDD
;
A
#
# COMPACT_ATOMS: atom_id res chain seq x y z
N MET A 1 -8.33 2.64 46.77
CA MET A 1 -7.63 3.06 45.54
C MET A 1 -6.54 2.08 45.09
N ARG A 2 -6.72 0.74 45.16
CA ARG A 2 -5.68 -0.26 44.81
C ARG A 2 -6.14 -1.34 43.79
N LYS A 3 -7.40 -1.30 43.32
CA LYS A 3 -7.95 -2.31 42.39
C LYS A 3 -8.04 -1.89 40.91
N ARG A 4 -7.72 -0.64 40.54
CA ARG A 4 -7.79 -0.17 39.14
C ARG A 4 -6.47 -0.23 38.34
N LYS A 5 -5.34 -0.58 38.97
CA LYS A 5 -4.03 -0.73 38.30
C LYS A 5 -3.74 -2.15 37.76
N LEU A 6 -4.47 -3.18 38.19
CA LEU A 6 -4.22 -4.55 37.74
C LEU A 6 -4.90 -4.91 36.40
N GLN A 7 -5.96 -4.20 36.00
CA GLN A 7 -6.65 -4.52 34.75
C GLN A 7 -5.98 -3.96 33.49
N LYS A 8 -5.19 -2.89 33.61
CA LYS A 8 -4.46 -2.35 32.45
C LYS A 8 -3.19 -3.14 32.09
N THR A 9 -2.65 -3.91 33.02
CA THR A 9 -1.44 -4.70 32.78
C THR A 9 -1.74 -6.08 32.17
N MET A 10 -2.97 -6.58 32.28
CA MET A 10 -3.37 -7.85 31.64
C MET A 10 -3.76 -7.71 30.17
N LEU A 11 -4.18 -6.53 29.69
CA LEU A 11 -4.55 -6.34 28.29
C LEU A 11 -3.31 -6.25 27.37
N PHE A 12 -2.17 -5.77 27.89
CA PHE A 12 -0.90 -5.74 27.13
C PHE A 12 -0.19 -7.10 27.06
N ALA A 13 -0.46 -8.00 28.02
CA ALA A 13 0.14 -9.35 28.03
C ALA A 13 -0.53 -10.32 27.03
N ALA A 14 -1.81 -10.09 26.67
CA ALA A 14 -2.53 -10.94 25.72
C ALA A 14 -2.09 -10.72 24.26
N ILE A 15 -1.64 -9.50 23.90
CA ILE A 15 -1.15 -9.20 22.55
C ILE A 15 0.27 -9.73 22.33
N TYR A 16 1.07 -9.90 23.41
CA TYR A 16 2.43 -10.45 23.30
C TYR A 16 2.49 -11.98 23.31
N MET A 17 1.44 -12.70 23.77
CA MET A 17 1.45 -14.16 23.81
C MET A 17 1.03 -14.84 22.50
N THR A 18 0.34 -14.16 21.59
CA THR A 18 0.03 -14.72 20.27
C THR A 18 1.22 -14.65 19.30
N ALA A 19 2.22 -13.82 19.57
CA ALA A 19 3.47 -13.78 18.81
C ALA A 19 4.45 -14.92 19.16
N LEU A 20 4.19 -15.71 20.20
CA LEU A 20 5.10 -16.78 20.66
C LEU A 20 4.72 -18.18 20.17
N LEU A 21 3.65 -18.33 19.40
CA LEU A 21 3.23 -19.60 18.78
C LEU A 21 3.36 -19.62 17.25
N ALA A 22 4.02 -18.61 16.66
CA ALA A 22 4.54 -18.78 15.31
C ALA A 22 5.51 -19.98 15.30
N PRO A 23 5.40 -20.91 14.32
CA PRO A 23 6.36 -22.00 14.22
C PRO A 23 7.75 -21.37 14.22
N ARG A 24 8.59 -21.80 15.18
CA ARG A 24 9.99 -21.36 15.23
C ARG A 24 10.60 -21.70 13.87
N LEU A 25 10.76 -20.71 13.02
CA LEU A 25 11.60 -20.85 11.84
C LEU A 25 12.93 -21.43 12.33
N PRO A 26 13.47 -22.46 11.67
CA PRO A 26 14.73 -23.07 12.07
C PRO A 26 15.77 -21.95 12.22
N ALA A 27 16.50 -21.96 13.32
CA ALA A 27 17.56 -21.00 13.57
C ALA A 27 18.46 -20.96 12.33
N ARG A 28 18.50 -19.81 11.61
CA ARG A 28 19.35 -19.63 10.45
C ARG A 28 20.78 -19.96 10.87
N SER A 29 21.39 -20.94 10.21
CA SER A 29 22.77 -21.32 10.45
C SER A 29 23.69 -20.12 10.22
N ALA A 30 24.86 -20.08 10.88
CA ALA A 30 25.88 -19.03 10.68
C ALA A 30 26.24 -18.90 9.19
N GLU A 31 26.26 -20.01 8.47
CA GLU A 31 26.49 -20.15 7.02
C GLU A 31 25.48 -19.34 6.17
N ASN A 32 24.22 -19.23 6.60
CA ASN A 32 23.21 -18.44 5.89
C ASN A 32 23.41 -16.91 6.08
N LYS A 33 23.96 -16.50 7.22
CA LYS A 33 24.28 -15.08 7.48
C LYS A 33 25.49 -14.62 6.67
N GLU A 34 26.51 -15.47 6.53
CA GLU A 34 27.72 -15.19 5.78
C GLU A 34 27.40 -15.09 4.27
N ASN A 35 26.52 -15.94 3.75
CA ASN A 35 26.04 -15.89 2.38
C ASN A 35 25.26 -14.58 2.10
N VAL A 36 24.35 -14.16 2.98
CA VAL A 36 23.59 -12.91 2.80
C VAL A 36 24.52 -11.70 2.81
N ARG A 37 25.57 -11.72 3.64
CA ARG A 37 26.58 -10.64 3.68
C ARG A 37 27.36 -10.56 2.37
N ALA A 38 27.80 -11.67 1.83
CA ALA A 38 28.51 -11.72 0.56
C ALA A 38 27.64 -11.21 -0.61
N GLN A 39 26.36 -11.55 -0.61
CA GLN A 39 25.40 -11.02 -1.59
C GLN A 39 25.23 -9.50 -1.48
N TYR A 40 25.23 -8.96 -0.26
CA TYR A 40 25.18 -7.52 -0.03
C TYR A 40 26.44 -6.81 -0.51
N GLU A 41 27.60 -7.39 -0.25
CA GLU A 41 28.89 -6.84 -0.69
C GLU A 41 29.00 -6.84 -2.23
N GLU A 42 28.54 -7.90 -2.89
CA GLU A 42 28.46 -8.00 -4.35
C GLU A 42 27.53 -6.96 -4.97
N TYR A 43 26.31 -6.87 -4.46
CA TYR A 43 25.32 -5.86 -4.91
C TYR A 43 25.85 -4.45 -4.74
N ASN A 44 26.37 -4.12 -3.55
CA ASN A 44 26.90 -2.79 -3.26
C ASN A 44 28.08 -2.41 -4.16
N ALA A 45 28.94 -3.37 -4.50
CA ALA A 45 30.03 -3.12 -5.43
C ALA A 45 29.50 -2.75 -6.84
N ARG A 46 28.52 -3.49 -7.36
CA ARG A 46 27.89 -3.17 -8.65
C ARG A 46 27.13 -1.85 -8.62
N PHE A 47 26.34 -1.59 -7.57
CA PHE A 47 25.63 -0.33 -7.39
C PHE A 47 26.58 0.87 -7.27
N ALA A 48 27.68 0.72 -6.54
CA ALA A 48 28.70 1.77 -6.42
C ALA A 48 29.40 2.09 -7.74
N ALA A 49 29.63 1.08 -8.59
CA ALA A 49 30.34 1.21 -9.87
C ALA A 49 29.54 1.98 -10.95
N VAL A 50 28.23 2.23 -10.77
CA VAL A 50 27.42 3.00 -11.71
C VAL A 50 27.75 4.48 -11.54
N GLU A 51 28.53 5.07 -12.45
CA GLU A 51 28.92 6.48 -12.45
C GLU A 51 28.31 7.26 -13.61
N ASN A 52 27.94 6.56 -14.71
CA ASN A 52 27.33 7.14 -15.90
C ASN A 52 26.10 6.31 -16.32
N ARG A 53 25.29 6.85 -17.21
CA ARG A 53 24.08 6.20 -17.72
C ARG A 53 24.36 4.82 -18.34
N ALA A 54 25.44 4.67 -19.09
CA ALA A 54 25.80 3.39 -19.70
C ALA A 54 26.10 2.32 -18.67
N ASP A 55 26.72 2.69 -17.54
CA ASP A 55 27.09 1.77 -16.47
C ASP A 55 25.89 1.10 -15.80
N ILE A 56 24.68 1.68 -15.92
CA ILE A 56 23.46 1.11 -15.31
C ILE A 56 23.26 -0.33 -15.84
N THR A 57 23.20 -0.49 -17.15
CA THR A 57 23.00 -1.81 -17.77
C THR A 57 24.24 -2.70 -17.68
N GLU A 58 25.43 -2.13 -17.78
CA GLU A 58 26.70 -2.87 -17.68
C GLU A 58 26.90 -3.49 -16.29
N ASN A 59 26.37 -2.86 -15.24
CA ASN A 59 26.40 -3.37 -13.87
C ASN A 59 25.16 -4.21 -13.49
N GLY A 60 24.35 -4.63 -14.48
CA GLY A 60 23.25 -5.57 -14.29
C GLY A 60 21.96 -4.96 -13.75
N PHE A 61 21.72 -3.66 -13.98
CA PHE A 61 20.45 -2.98 -13.69
C PHE A 61 19.63 -2.86 -14.98
N GLU A 62 18.41 -3.37 -14.95
CA GLU A 62 17.44 -3.28 -16.05
C GLU A 62 16.59 -2.04 -15.87
N THR A 63 16.69 -1.08 -16.79
CA THR A 63 15.93 0.16 -16.76
C THR A 63 14.46 -0.10 -17.05
N VAL A 64 13.56 0.53 -16.28
CA VAL A 64 12.11 0.37 -16.43
C VAL A 64 11.54 1.51 -17.25
N ASP A 65 11.76 2.74 -16.80
CA ASP A 65 11.23 3.95 -17.42
C ASP A 65 12.21 5.11 -17.23
N ILE A 66 11.95 6.24 -17.88
CA ILE A 66 12.76 7.45 -17.75
C ILE A 66 11.81 8.60 -17.45
N HIS A 67 12.03 9.27 -16.32
CA HIS A 67 11.25 10.43 -15.92
C HIS A 67 12.11 11.69 -15.92
N ILE A 68 11.54 12.81 -16.37
CA ILE A 68 12.15 14.11 -16.19
C ILE A 68 11.88 14.54 -14.76
N PHE A 69 12.94 14.73 -13.98
CA PHE A 69 12.84 15.21 -12.63
C PHE A 69 12.97 16.75 -12.63
N PRO A 70 11.93 17.49 -12.21
CA PRO A 70 11.99 18.93 -12.07
C PRO A 70 12.90 19.27 -10.89
N VAL A 71 14.12 19.72 -11.18
CA VAL A 71 15.07 20.15 -10.15
C VAL A 71 14.61 21.49 -9.59
N GLN A 72 14.18 21.50 -8.35
CA GLN A 72 13.95 22.71 -7.59
C GLN A 72 15.22 23.04 -6.80
N TYR A 73 15.80 24.18 -7.11
CA TYR A 73 16.96 24.68 -6.41
C TYR A 73 16.54 25.40 -5.14
N GLU A 74 17.39 25.36 -4.11
CA GLU A 74 17.25 26.22 -2.94
C GLU A 74 17.08 27.70 -3.34
N ILE A 75 16.41 28.46 -2.48
CA ILE A 75 16.11 29.90 -2.68
C ILE A 75 17.37 30.68 -3.05
N ASP A 76 18.52 30.31 -2.55
CA ASP A 76 19.78 31.00 -2.86
C ASP A 76 20.29 30.67 -4.27
N ARG A 77 20.12 29.44 -4.75
CA ARG A 77 20.38 29.09 -6.16
C ARG A 77 19.41 29.74 -7.12
N GLN A 78 18.14 29.85 -6.77
CA GLN A 78 17.18 30.63 -7.54
C GLN A 78 17.62 32.08 -7.69
N LYS A 79 18.11 32.72 -6.62
CA LYS A 79 18.66 34.09 -6.68
C LYS A 79 19.93 34.20 -7.52
N GLU A 80 20.80 33.20 -7.47
CA GLU A 80 21.98 33.11 -8.32
C GLU A 80 21.58 32.97 -9.79
N MET A 81 20.60 32.09 -10.08
CA MET A 81 20.06 31.91 -11.44
C MET A 81 19.35 33.16 -11.97
N GLU A 82 18.53 33.83 -11.15
CA GLU A 82 17.91 35.09 -11.50
C GLU A 82 18.98 36.18 -11.78
N THR A 83 20.03 36.21 -10.98
CA THR A 83 21.16 37.14 -11.17
C THR A 83 21.89 36.85 -12.46
N GLU A 84 22.16 35.60 -12.79
CA GLU A 84 22.81 35.17 -14.02
C GLU A 84 21.89 35.42 -15.24
N LEU A 85 20.61 35.13 -15.13
CA LEU A 85 19.63 35.45 -16.19
C LEU A 85 19.60 36.95 -16.50
N VAL A 86 19.55 37.79 -15.45
CA VAL A 86 19.62 39.27 -15.60
C VAL A 86 20.93 39.69 -16.24
N ARG A 87 22.06 39.04 -15.94
CA ARG A 87 23.35 39.29 -16.53
C ARG A 87 23.36 38.97 -18.03
N GLN A 88 22.79 37.82 -18.41
CA GLN A 88 22.71 37.35 -19.80
C GLN A 88 21.79 38.25 -20.64
N ILE A 89 20.62 38.61 -20.10
CA ILE A 89 19.71 39.56 -20.78
C ILE A 89 20.38 40.95 -20.98
N LYS A 90 21.19 41.41 -20.03
CA LYS A 90 21.93 42.66 -20.18
C LYS A 90 23.04 42.55 -21.23
N ALA A 91 23.66 41.40 -21.40
CA ALA A 91 24.70 41.15 -22.40
C ALA A 91 24.11 40.99 -23.80
N ASP A 92 22.95 40.39 -23.93
CA ASP A 92 22.20 40.23 -25.17
C ASP A 92 20.70 40.54 -24.96
N PRO A 93 20.27 41.78 -25.18
CA PRO A 93 18.89 42.20 -24.98
C PRO A 93 17.87 41.58 -25.94
N GLU A 94 18.33 40.98 -27.06
CA GLU A 94 17.47 40.32 -28.04
C GLU A 94 17.37 38.80 -27.81
N ALA A 95 18.08 38.26 -26.80
CA ALA A 95 18.05 36.85 -26.47
C ALA A 95 16.64 36.37 -26.02
N ASP A 96 16.25 35.20 -26.47
CA ASP A 96 14.99 34.60 -26.03
C ASP A 96 15.09 34.21 -24.55
N VAL A 97 14.30 34.88 -23.71
CA VAL A 97 14.24 34.66 -22.25
C VAL A 97 13.82 33.23 -21.92
N LYS A 98 13.03 32.57 -22.78
CA LYS A 98 12.65 31.16 -22.61
C LYS A 98 13.84 30.22 -22.83
N GLU A 99 14.63 30.45 -23.89
CA GLU A 99 15.85 29.67 -24.15
C GLU A 99 16.89 29.88 -23.05
N LEU A 100 17.08 31.11 -22.59
CA LEU A 100 17.97 31.41 -21.47
C LEU A 100 17.52 30.72 -20.16
N LYS A 101 16.22 30.72 -19.86
CA LYS A 101 15.67 29.96 -18.70
C LYS A 101 15.85 28.45 -18.85
N MET A 102 15.56 27.89 -20.03
CA MET A 102 15.76 26.46 -20.29
C MET A 102 17.23 26.05 -20.17
N GLY A 103 18.18 26.91 -20.52
CA GLY A 103 19.61 26.66 -20.37
C GLY A 103 20.11 26.73 -18.91
N LEU A 104 19.36 27.39 -18.02
CA LEU A 104 19.67 27.48 -16.60
C LEU A 104 18.96 26.38 -15.77
N GLU A 105 17.80 25.96 -16.24
CA GLU A 105 17.03 24.83 -15.68
C GLU A 105 17.39 23.56 -16.46
N ALA A 106 18.62 23.05 -16.30
CA ALA A 106 18.98 21.78 -16.92
C ALA A 106 18.08 20.66 -16.38
N PRO A 107 17.26 20.01 -17.24
CA PRO A 107 16.40 18.93 -16.78
C PRO A 107 17.26 17.77 -16.31
N MET A 108 16.99 17.28 -15.11
CA MET A 108 17.57 16.06 -14.61
C MET A 108 16.71 14.87 -15.03
N LEU A 109 17.32 13.77 -15.41
CA LEU A 109 16.62 12.52 -15.69
C LEU A 109 16.66 11.63 -14.44
N MET A 110 15.52 11.06 -14.08
CA MET A 110 15.43 9.98 -13.10
C MET A 110 15.18 8.67 -13.84
N ILE A 111 16.04 7.70 -13.64
CA ILE A 111 15.95 6.36 -14.25
C ILE A 111 15.74 5.34 -13.14
N PRO A 112 14.51 4.82 -12.99
CA PRO A 112 14.27 3.62 -12.20
C PRO A 112 14.82 2.40 -12.89
N ALA A 113 15.47 1.53 -12.14
CA ALA A 113 16.00 0.27 -12.66
C ALA A 113 15.93 -0.84 -11.61
N TYR A 114 15.76 -2.07 -12.05
CA TYR A 114 15.80 -3.25 -11.19
C TYR A 114 17.12 -3.99 -11.34
N ASP A 115 17.72 -4.34 -10.21
CA ASP A 115 18.84 -5.28 -10.22
C ASP A 115 18.38 -6.66 -10.70
N SER A 116 18.94 -7.16 -11.78
CA SER A 116 18.56 -8.43 -12.43
C SER A 116 18.79 -9.66 -11.55
N THR A 117 19.72 -9.58 -10.59
CA THR A 117 20.07 -10.70 -9.70
C THR A 117 19.15 -10.76 -8.49
N TYR A 118 18.86 -9.61 -7.88
CA TYR A 118 18.18 -9.56 -6.59
C TYR A 118 16.78 -8.91 -6.65
N ASN A 119 16.32 -8.47 -7.83
CA ASN A 119 15.05 -7.78 -8.04
C ASN A 119 14.87 -6.57 -7.13
N ARG A 120 15.94 -5.81 -6.87
CA ARG A 120 15.91 -4.60 -6.05
C ARG A 120 15.76 -3.38 -6.93
N LEU A 121 14.84 -2.51 -6.55
CA LEU A 121 14.65 -1.22 -7.21
C LEU A 121 15.77 -0.27 -6.81
N ALA A 122 16.31 0.44 -7.81
CA ALA A 122 17.24 1.55 -7.65
C ALA A 122 16.75 2.75 -8.48
N LEU A 123 17.00 3.96 -8.00
CA LEU A 123 16.82 5.19 -8.77
C LEU A 123 18.19 5.80 -9.04
N PHE A 124 18.39 6.21 -10.29
CA PHE A 124 19.57 6.92 -10.75
C PHE A 124 19.18 8.30 -11.27
N PHE A 125 19.81 9.35 -10.80
CA PHE A 125 19.59 10.71 -11.24
C PHE A 125 20.79 11.15 -12.07
N ILE A 126 20.50 11.63 -13.28
CA ILE A 126 21.49 11.83 -14.34
C ILE A 126 21.42 13.27 -14.82
N ASP A 127 22.56 13.92 -14.91
CA ASP A 127 22.70 15.27 -15.47
C ASP A 127 22.70 15.25 -17.02
N GLU A 128 22.82 16.43 -17.63
CA GLU A 128 22.90 16.62 -19.09
C GLU A 128 24.14 16.00 -19.73
N ASP A 129 25.18 15.70 -18.95
CA ASP A 129 26.42 15.05 -19.39
C ASP A 129 26.36 13.50 -19.25
N ASP A 130 25.18 12.91 -19.00
CA ASP A 130 24.96 11.49 -18.74
C ASP A 130 25.69 10.95 -17.49
N ARG A 131 26.05 11.82 -16.51
CA ARG A 131 26.69 11.42 -15.24
C ARG A 131 25.65 11.17 -14.17
N ILE A 132 25.88 10.17 -13.35
CA ILE A 132 25.07 9.92 -12.16
C ILE A 132 25.44 10.95 -11.07
N VAL A 133 24.51 11.85 -10.80
CA VAL A 133 24.68 12.88 -9.75
C VAL A 133 24.16 12.43 -8.39
N TYR A 134 23.17 11.52 -8.40
CA TYR A 134 22.64 10.88 -7.20
C TYR A 134 22.08 9.50 -7.53
N LYS A 135 22.12 8.58 -6.57
CA LYS A 135 21.49 7.27 -6.68
C LYS A 135 21.06 6.75 -5.32
N THR A 136 19.93 6.04 -5.27
CA THR A 136 19.41 5.43 -4.05
C THR A 136 18.68 4.13 -4.33
N ASP A 137 18.75 3.18 -3.38
CA ASP A 137 18.01 1.92 -3.35
C ASP A 137 17.23 1.73 -2.02
N ARG A 138 17.10 2.81 -1.25
CA ARG A 138 16.51 2.79 0.09
C ARG A 138 15.00 2.91 0.05
N PHE A 139 14.32 1.83 -0.37
CA PHE A 139 12.87 1.75 -0.52
C PHE A 139 12.28 0.66 0.36
N GLU A 140 11.02 0.83 0.76
CA GLU A 140 10.26 -0.20 1.46
C GLU A 140 10.08 -1.44 0.58
N THR A 141 9.86 -1.25 -0.70
CA THR A 141 9.74 -2.34 -1.69
C THR A 141 10.96 -3.26 -1.69
N ASN A 142 12.14 -2.76 -1.37
CA ASN A 142 13.37 -3.57 -1.24
C ASN A 142 13.43 -4.40 0.06
N SER A 143 12.38 -4.36 0.86
CA SER A 143 12.22 -5.09 2.13
C SER A 143 10.99 -6.00 2.14
N CYS A 144 10.37 -6.30 0.97
CA CYS A 144 9.22 -7.19 0.85
C CYS A 144 9.43 -8.52 1.59
N VAL A 145 10.62 -9.09 1.51
CA VAL A 145 11.02 -10.27 2.27
C VAL A 145 12.18 -9.93 3.17
N LEU A 146 11.88 -9.72 4.44
CA LEU A 146 12.89 -9.36 5.44
C LEU A 146 14.02 -10.38 5.53
N GLY A 147 15.25 -9.87 5.52
CA GLY A 147 16.46 -10.67 5.70
C GLY A 147 16.84 -11.53 4.51
N GLN A 148 16.29 -11.28 3.33
CA GLN A 148 16.75 -11.82 2.06
C GLN A 148 17.21 -10.70 1.16
N MET A 149 18.29 -10.94 0.42
CA MET A 149 18.75 -9.99 -0.60
C MET A 149 17.80 -9.99 -1.79
N ARG A 150 17.52 -11.17 -2.32
CA ARG A 150 16.62 -11.33 -3.46
C ARG A 150 15.18 -11.08 -3.05
N GLN A 151 14.57 -10.10 -3.66
CA GLN A 151 13.18 -9.77 -3.49
C GLN A 151 12.30 -10.53 -4.51
N PRO A 152 11.00 -10.71 -4.26
CA PRO A 152 10.04 -11.19 -5.25
C PRO A 152 10.07 -10.30 -6.50
N LYS A 153 9.42 -10.76 -7.58
CA LYS A 153 9.25 -9.90 -8.75
C LYS A 153 8.48 -8.64 -8.35
N GLN A 154 9.02 -7.51 -8.73
CA GLN A 154 8.46 -6.19 -8.47
C GLN A 154 8.21 -5.47 -9.79
N GLU A 155 7.24 -4.58 -9.78
CA GLU A 155 6.86 -3.75 -10.92
C GLU A 155 6.61 -2.33 -10.42
N LEU A 156 7.20 -1.33 -11.08
CA LEU A 156 6.93 0.07 -10.79
C LEU A 156 5.58 0.44 -11.41
N VAL A 157 4.59 0.72 -10.56
CA VAL A 157 3.21 1.00 -10.99
C VAL A 157 3.03 2.48 -11.27
N SER A 158 3.57 3.35 -10.40
CA SER A 158 3.38 4.79 -10.54
C SER A 158 4.51 5.58 -9.91
N VAL A 159 4.79 6.75 -10.48
CA VAL A 159 5.72 7.76 -9.98
C VAL A 159 5.03 9.11 -10.03
N ALA A 160 5.19 9.93 -8.98
CA ALA A 160 4.77 11.31 -8.99
C ALA A 160 5.83 12.22 -8.34
N PHE A 161 5.85 13.47 -8.77
CA PHE A 161 6.77 14.49 -8.31
C PHE A 161 5.96 15.67 -7.78
N GLN A 162 6.08 16.00 -6.51
CA GLN A 162 5.39 17.13 -5.91
C GLN A 162 6.00 17.49 -4.54
N ASP A 163 5.81 18.73 -4.12
CA ASP A 163 6.13 19.18 -2.77
C ASP A 163 5.09 18.63 -1.78
N LEU A 164 5.51 17.72 -0.91
CA LEU A 164 4.65 17.05 0.06
C LEU A 164 4.74 17.63 1.47
N ASN A 165 5.83 18.31 1.80
CA ASN A 165 6.10 18.85 3.12
C ASN A 165 6.02 20.38 3.20
N GLY A 166 5.84 21.08 2.06
CA GLY A 166 5.69 22.52 1.95
C GLY A 166 7.02 23.29 1.97
N ASP A 167 8.13 22.62 1.69
CA ASP A 167 9.47 23.25 1.67
C ASP A 167 9.88 23.79 0.29
N GLN A 168 9.01 23.66 -0.71
CA GLN A 168 9.17 24.06 -2.10
C GLN A 168 10.19 23.21 -2.89
N LEU A 169 10.66 22.10 -2.32
CA LEU A 169 11.44 21.10 -3.03
C LEU A 169 10.54 20.02 -3.63
N THR A 170 11.04 19.32 -4.62
CA THR A 170 10.29 18.25 -5.27
C THR A 170 10.56 16.91 -4.57
N ASP A 171 9.54 16.39 -3.90
CA ASP A 171 9.55 15.05 -3.33
C ASP A 171 9.10 14.02 -4.36
N ILE A 172 9.38 12.75 -4.11
CA ILE A 172 9.07 11.65 -5.01
C ILE A 172 8.12 10.68 -4.33
N ILE A 173 7.02 10.37 -4.99
CA ILE A 173 6.13 9.27 -4.62
C ILE A 173 6.40 8.12 -5.59
N LEU A 174 6.59 6.91 -5.03
CA LEU A 174 6.73 5.68 -5.78
C LEU A 174 5.67 4.68 -5.31
N ILE A 175 5.00 4.03 -6.26
CA ILE A 175 4.15 2.88 -5.96
C ILE A 175 4.68 1.70 -6.75
N THR A 176 5.01 0.63 -6.04
CA THR A 176 5.44 -0.63 -6.64
C THR A 176 4.43 -1.72 -6.35
N SER A 177 4.31 -2.69 -7.24
CA SER A 177 3.57 -3.93 -7.04
C SER A 177 4.56 -5.07 -6.79
N CYS A 178 4.30 -5.89 -5.79
CA CYS A 178 5.17 -6.99 -5.37
C CYS A 178 4.40 -8.31 -5.41
N GLU A 179 4.96 -9.34 -6.06
CA GLU A 179 4.36 -10.69 -6.13
C GLU A 179 4.85 -11.52 -4.94
N VAL A 180 3.95 -11.93 -4.04
CA VAL A 180 4.29 -12.79 -2.91
C VAL A 180 3.40 -14.03 -2.88
N GLY A 181 3.95 -15.14 -3.35
CA GLY A 181 3.37 -16.46 -3.25
C GLY A 181 2.01 -16.63 -3.93
N GLY A 182 1.94 -17.25 -5.10
CA GLY A 182 0.74 -17.40 -5.92
C GLY A 182 0.40 -16.11 -6.66
N ASP A 183 -0.84 -15.98 -7.14
CA ASP A 183 -1.28 -14.84 -7.95
C ASP A 183 -1.57 -13.56 -7.13
N ARG A 184 -0.99 -13.42 -5.93
CA ARG A 184 -1.21 -12.24 -5.09
C ARG A 184 -0.15 -11.20 -5.36
N LYS A 185 -0.62 -10.04 -5.81
CA LYS A 185 0.15 -8.80 -5.88
C LYS A 185 -0.30 -7.90 -4.74
N TYR A 186 0.62 -7.17 -4.12
CA TYR A 186 0.29 -6.09 -3.19
C TYR A 186 1.11 -4.86 -3.53
N ARG A 187 0.52 -3.69 -3.32
CA ARG A 187 1.17 -2.41 -3.57
C ARG A 187 2.01 -2.00 -2.37
N ILE A 188 3.14 -1.37 -2.64
CA ILE A 188 3.99 -0.73 -1.65
C ILE A 188 4.19 0.71 -2.07
N GLY A 189 3.85 1.64 -1.18
CA GLY A 189 4.10 3.06 -1.36
C GLY A 189 5.38 3.48 -0.65
N ASP A 190 6.21 4.22 -1.36
CA ASP A 190 7.40 4.90 -0.84
C ASP A 190 7.31 6.40 -1.11
N VAL A 191 7.73 7.21 -0.15
CA VAL A 191 7.90 8.65 -0.29
C VAL A 191 9.33 9.01 0.04
N LEU A 192 9.95 9.75 -0.85
CA LEU A 192 11.29 10.29 -0.69
C LEU A 192 11.20 11.81 -0.63
N PHE A 193 11.64 12.38 0.48
CA PHE A 193 11.72 13.82 0.66
C PHE A 193 13.09 14.32 0.21
N GLN A 194 13.10 15.38 -0.59
CA GLN A 194 14.35 16.02 -0.98
C GLN A 194 14.94 16.80 0.20
N ASP A 195 16.25 16.68 0.40
CA ASP A 195 16.96 17.45 1.44
C ASP A 195 17.30 18.86 0.93
N THR A 196 17.20 19.84 1.81
CA THR A 196 17.52 21.25 1.53
C THR A 196 19.01 21.50 1.25
N GLU A 197 19.91 20.59 1.67
CA GLU A 197 21.35 20.74 1.48
C GLU A 197 21.85 20.28 0.09
N GLY A 198 20.98 19.75 -0.77
CA GLY A 198 21.36 19.33 -2.12
C GLY A 198 20.39 18.31 -2.73
N LEU A 199 20.82 17.66 -3.83
CA LEU A 199 20.07 16.57 -4.43
C LEU A 199 20.32 15.27 -3.64
N ILE A 200 19.75 15.20 -2.47
CA ILE A 200 19.77 14.02 -1.59
C ILE A 200 18.34 13.75 -1.20
N PHE A 201 17.94 12.49 -1.20
CA PHE A 201 16.60 12.07 -0.80
C PHE A 201 16.68 11.19 0.44
N TYR A 202 15.76 11.43 1.36
CA TYR A 202 15.59 10.60 2.54
C TYR A 202 14.16 10.06 2.64
N ARG A 203 14.00 8.94 3.31
CA ARG A 203 12.71 8.31 3.60
C ARG A 203 12.36 8.49 5.07
N ASP A 204 11.16 8.98 5.36
CA ASP A 204 10.61 8.91 6.71
C ASP A 204 9.92 7.54 6.91
N TYR A 205 10.52 6.71 7.77
CA TYR A 205 10.03 5.36 8.05
C TYR A 205 8.64 5.34 8.71
N ARG A 206 8.26 6.39 9.44
CA ARG A 206 6.96 6.49 10.09
C ARG A 206 5.85 6.77 9.08
N ILE A 207 6.15 7.63 8.12
CA ILE A 207 5.23 7.93 7.01
C ILE A 207 5.08 6.69 6.14
N SER A 208 6.18 6.06 5.73
CA SER A 208 6.17 4.84 4.91
C SER A 208 5.42 3.69 5.59
N ASP A 209 5.59 3.47 6.90
CA ASP A 209 4.85 2.46 7.67
C ASP A 209 3.34 2.73 7.63
N LYS A 210 2.91 3.97 7.86
CA LYS A 210 1.48 4.33 7.82
C LYS A 210 0.87 4.22 6.43
N ILE A 211 1.58 4.66 5.39
CA ILE A 211 1.15 4.52 3.99
C ILE A 211 0.80 3.05 3.71
N ASN A 212 1.71 2.14 4.03
CA ASN A 212 1.56 0.72 3.70
C ASN A 212 0.62 -0.02 4.66
N ARG A 213 0.65 0.31 5.94
CA ARG A 213 -0.16 -0.33 6.97
C ARG A 213 -1.66 -0.02 6.86
N PHE A 214 -1.99 1.19 6.45
CA PHE A 214 -3.37 1.68 6.41
C PHE A 214 -3.94 1.80 5.00
N GLY A 215 -3.29 1.17 4.00
CA GLY A 215 -3.81 1.11 2.63
C GLY A 215 -3.80 2.45 1.88
N MET A 216 -2.91 3.38 2.27
CA MET A 216 -2.76 4.67 1.58
C MET A 216 -1.97 4.56 0.27
N ASN A 217 -1.48 3.37 -0.06
CA ASN A 217 -0.62 3.05 -1.20
C ASN A 217 -1.40 2.65 -2.48
N GLN A 218 -2.68 3.01 -2.57
CA GLN A 218 -3.51 2.61 -3.72
C GLN A 218 -3.18 3.43 -4.98
N ASN A 219 -2.99 4.74 -4.83
CA ASN A 219 -2.57 5.65 -5.89
C ASN A 219 -1.74 6.80 -5.31
N THR A 220 -1.13 7.60 -6.18
CA THR A 220 -0.31 8.76 -5.78
C THR A 220 -1.13 9.84 -5.08
N ASP A 221 -2.40 10.01 -5.45
CA ASP A 221 -3.28 11.02 -4.87
C ASP A 221 -3.67 10.67 -3.43
N SER A 222 -3.87 9.37 -3.12
CA SER A 222 -4.08 8.91 -1.74
C SER A 222 -2.85 9.17 -0.88
N ILE A 223 -1.64 8.93 -1.39
CA ILE A 223 -0.40 9.24 -0.67
C ILE A 223 -0.27 10.75 -0.45
N THR A 224 -0.56 11.55 -1.47
CA THR A 224 -0.55 13.03 -1.37
C THR A 224 -1.56 13.51 -0.33
N ALA A 225 -2.79 13.03 -0.39
CA ALA A 225 -3.82 13.39 0.58
C ALA A 225 -3.41 13.04 2.02
N PHE A 226 -2.70 11.92 2.21
CA PHE A 226 -2.18 11.55 3.52
C PHE A 226 -1.02 12.43 3.98
N VAL A 227 0.00 12.58 3.14
CA VAL A 227 1.26 13.22 3.55
C VAL A 227 1.12 14.74 3.62
N ARG A 228 0.55 15.35 2.57
CA ARG A 228 0.41 16.80 2.46
C ARG A 228 -0.82 17.34 3.15
N ASP A 229 -1.97 16.69 2.98
CA ASP A 229 -3.27 17.22 3.37
C ASP A 229 -3.76 16.68 4.72
N GLY A 230 -3.05 15.68 5.29
CA GLY A 230 -3.33 15.12 6.62
C GLY A 230 -4.51 14.15 6.68
N TYR A 231 -5.07 13.71 5.54
CA TYR A 231 -6.11 12.70 5.50
C TYR A 231 -5.53 11.31 5.79
N SER A 232 -6.29 10.46 6.47
CA SER A 232 -5.80 9.14 6.86
C SER A 232 -6.94 8.13 6.93
N THR A 233 -6.65 6.88 6.58
CA THR A 233 -7.54 5.73 6.80
C THR A 233 -7.29 5.04 8.13
N GLU A 234 -6.35 5.52 8.94
CA GLU A 234 -5.94 4.88 10.22
C GLU A 234 -7.14 4.62 11.15
N PHE A 235 -8.07 5.58 11.24
CA PHE A 235 -9.24 5.46 12.09
C PHE A 235 -10.16 4.29 11.69
N LEU A 236 -10.19 3.89 10.43
CA LEU A 236 -10.97 2.73 9.97
C LEU A 236 -10.54 1.43 10.64
N TYR A 237 -9.31 1.36 11.12
CA TYR A 237 -8.70 0.19 11.76
C TYR A 237 -8.59 0.33 13.28
N THR A 238 -8.65 1.55 13.80
CA THR A 238 -8.35 1.85 15.21
C THR A 238 -9.54 2.39 16.00
N ALA A 239 -10.60 2.83 15.32
CA ALA A 239 -11.81 3.33 15.98
C ALA A 239 -12.44 2.27 16.89
N GLY A 240 -12.81 2.69 18.10
CA GLY A 240 -13.45 1.85 19.09
C GLY A 240 -14.99 1.88 19.03
N THR A 241 -15.57 2.91 18.42
CA THR A 241 -17.02 3.12 18.35
C THR A 241 -17.47 3.52 16.95
N LEU A 242 -18.75 3.24 16.62
CA LEU A 242 -19.36 3.69 15.38
C LEU A 242 -19.42 5.23 15.30
N GLN A 243 -19.66 5.88 16.42
CA GLN A 243 -19.66 7.33 16.49
C GLN A 243 -18.31 7.94 16.08
N GLU A 244 -17.21 7.34 16.49
CA GLU A 244 -15.85 7.75 16.11
C GLU A 244 -15.62 7.61 14.61
N LEU A 245 -16.10 6.52 13.97
CA LEU A 245 -16.06 6.35 12.53
C LEU A 245 -16.82 7.48 11.79
N LEU A 246 -18.05 7.76 12.24
CA LEU A 246 -18.89 8.79 11.62
C LEU A 246 -18.30 10.20 11.74
N GLN A 247 -17.69 10.52 12.88
CA GLN A 247 -17.03 11.80 13.11
C GLN A 247 -15.82 12.01 12.19
N ASN A 248 -15.19 10.92 11.75
CA ASN A 248 -14.07 10.94 10.81
C ASN A 248 -14.48 10.74 9.33
N GLY A 249 -15.79 10.81 9.03
CA GLY A 249 -16.29 10.85 7.65
C GLY A 249 -16.67 9.50 7.04
N PHE A 250 -16.70 8.42 7.82
CA PHE A 250 -17.22 7.13 7.34
C PHE A 250 -18.71 7.24 7.00
N GLN A 251 -19.11 6.74 5.83
CA GLN A 251 -20.48 6.80 5.31
C GLN A 251 -21.13 5.42 5.33
N ILE A 252 -22.22 5.29 6.08
CA ILE A 252 -22.94 4.01 6.23
C ILE A 252 -23.82 3.74 5.00
N ILE A 253 -23.80 2.51 4.51
CA ILE A 253 -24.75 1.98 3.52
C ILE A 253 -25.98 1.47 4.29
N SER A 254 -26.88 2.39 4.65
CA SER A 254 -27.98 2.14 5.59
C SER A 254 -28.95 1.02 5.16
N GLU A 255 -29.16 0.87 3.85
CA GLU A 255 -30.08 -0.14 3.27
C GLU A 255 -29.56 -1.58 3.48
N GLN A 256 -28.27 -1.72 3.76
CA GLN A 256 -27.60 -3.00 4.00
C GLN A 256 -27.26 -3.23 5.48
N CYS A 257 -27.69 -2.30 6.37
CA CYS A 257 -27.51 -2.47 7.81
C CYS A 257 -28.61 -3.37 8.39
N TYR A 258 -28.22 -4.31 9.23
CA TYR A 258 -29.17 -5.16 9.97
C TYR A 258 -28.56 -5.75 11.21
N THR A 259 -29.41 -6.18 12.15
CA THR A 259 -29.00 -6.80 13.40
C THR A 259 -29.06 -8.33 13.29
N ARG A 260 -28.05 -9.02 13.81
CA ARG A 260 -27.97 -10.47 13.91
C ARG A 260 -27.43 -10.90 15.28
N THR A 261 -27.85 -12.08 15.71
CA THR A 261 -27.28 -12.73 16.90
C THR A 261 -26.20 -13.70 16.44
N PHE A 262 -24.97 -13.49 16.88
CA PHE A 262 -23.83 -14.36 16.67
C PHE A 262 -23.58 -15.15 17.96
N GLY A 263 -23.48 -16.46 17.87
CA GLY A 263 -23.56 -17.37 19.02
C GLY A 263 -22.64 -17.05 20.21
N LYS A 264 -21.40 -16.64 19.94
CA LYS A 264 -20.43 -16.30 20.99
C LYS A 264 -20.28 -14.79 21.25
N LEU A 265 -20.74 -13.96 20.32
CA LEU A 265 -20.54 -12.49 20.36
C LEU A 265 -21.81 -11.73 20.76
N GLY A 266 -22.95 -12.44 20.85
CA GLY A 266 -24.22 -11.81 21.18
C GLY A 266 -24.90 -11.12 20.00
N LYS A 267 -25.74 -10.15 20.31
CA LYS A 267 -26.51 -9.39 19.29
C LYS A 267 -25.66 -8.24 18.78
N LEU A 268 -25.38 -8.23 17.48
CA LEU A 268 -24.58 -7.23 16.82
C LEU A 268 -25.32 -6.63 15.63
N GLN A 269 -25.06 -5.36 15.37
CA GLN A 269 -25.42 -4.68 14.13
C GLN A 269 -24.28 -4.89 13.11
N VAL A 270 -24.61 -5.33 11.92
CA VAL A 270 -23.73 -5.39 10.76
C VAL A 270 -23.84 -4.05 10.04
N VAL A 271 -22.75 -3.30 9.97
CA VAL A 271 -22.69 -1.92 9.48
C VAL A 271 -21.69 -1.83 8.33
N PRO A 272 -22.12 -2.02 7.08
CA PRO A 272 -21.29 -1.75 5.91
C PRO A 272 -21.24 -0.26 5.62
N GLY A 273 -20.13 0.20 5.06
CA GLY A 273 -19.98 1.59 4.63
C GLY A 273 -18.68 1.84 3.91
N THR A 274 -18.50 3.06 3.45
CA THR A 274 -17.33 3.51 2.70
C THR A 274 -16.71 4.75 3.33
N TYR A 275 -15.43 4.93 3.08
CA TYR A 275 -14.71 6.17 3.34
C TYR A 275 -14.02 6.60 2.05
N HIS A 276 -14.31 7.83 1.62
CA HIS A 276 -13.75 8.39 0.39
C HIS A 276 -12.48 9.18 0.70
N ILE A 277 -11.39 8.86 0.00
CA ILE A 277 -10.12 9.58 0.08
C ILE A 277 -9.49 9.68 -1.30
N ALA A 278 -9.18 10.90 -1.77
CA ALA A 278 -8.83 11.17 -3.15
C ALA A 278 -9.89 10.54 -4.09
N ASP A 279 -9.48 9.73 -5.07
CA ASP A 279 -10.40 9.01 -5.96
C ASP A 279 -10.64 7.55 -5.53
N TYR A 280 -10.43 7.25 -4.25
CA TYR A 280 -10.45 5.90 -3.70
C TYR A 280 -11.50 5.75 -2.61
N ASP A 281 -12.38 4.73 -2.75
CA ASP A 281 -13.43 4.39 -1.78
C ASP A 281 -13.06 3.13 -0.99
N VAL A 282 -12.65 3.32 0.27
CA VAL A 282 -12.36 2.21 1.18
C VAL A 282 -13.66 1.61 1.70
N PHE A 283 -13.95 0.38 1.34
CA PHE A 283 -15.14 -0.35 1.80
C PHE A 283 -14.83 -1.21 3.03
N MET A 284 -15.58 -0.99 4.11
CA MET A 284 -15.46 -1.71 5.37
C MET A 284 -16.81 -2.21 5.85
N ILE A 285 -16.81 -3.26 6.66
CA ILE A 285 -17.98 -3.74 7.41
C ILE A 285 -17.59 -3.85 8.87
N TYR A 286 -18.37 -3.19 9.73
CA TYR A 286 -18.17 -3.25 11.18
C TYR A 286 -19.26 -4.07 11.86
N LEU A 287 -18.89 -4.82 12.90
CA LEU A 287 -19.80 -5.47 13.80
C LEU A 287 -19.85 -4.68 15.10
N VAL A 288 -20.99 -4.06 15.36
CA VAL A 288 -21.17 -3.09 16.43
C VAL A 288 -22.16 -3.64 17.46
N ASN A 289 -21.84 -3.55 18.75
CA ASN A 289 -22.74 -3.99 19.82
C ASN A 289 -23.79 -2.93 20.18
N GLU A 290 -24.70 -3.28 21.09
CA GLU A 290 -25.78 -2.37 21.55
C GLU A 290 -25.27 -1.13 22.31
N GLN A 291 -24.02 -1.11 22.73
CA GLN A 291 -23.36 0.01 23.40
C GLN A 291 -22.48 0.82 22.46
N ASP A 292 -22.65 0.68 21.16
CA ASP A 292 -21.92 1.39 20.10
C ASP A 292 -20.44 1.04 19.97
N TYR A 293 -19.97 -0.06 20.62
CA TYR A 293 -18.59 -0.51 20.48
C TYR A 293 -18.41 -1.42 19.26
N ILE A 294 -17.32 -1.19 18.52
CA ILE A 294 -16.87 -2.03 17.41
C ILE A 294 -16.19 -3.27 17.98
N LEU A 295 -16.73 -4.46 17.69
CA LEU A 295 -16.16 -5.73 18.10
C LEU A 295 -15.33 -6.37 16.99
N SER A 296 -15.59 -6.06 15.74
CA SER A 296 -14.84 -6.58 14.59
C SER A 296 -14.96 -5.64 13.40
N ALA A 297 -13.86 -5.52 12.63
CA ALA A 297 -13.82 -4.84 11.35
C ALA A 297 -13.43 -5.85 10.26
N LEU A 298 -14.18 -5.86 9.15
CA LEU A 298 -13.97 -6.75 8.01
C LEU A 298 -13.63 -5.92 6.78
N GLN A 299 -12.68 -6.40 5.98
CA GLN A 299 -12.15 -5.73 4.78
C GLN A 299 -12.42 -6.60 3.55
N PRO A 300 -13.62 -6.56 2.96
CA PRO A 300 -13.97 -7.46 1.88
C PRO A 300 -13.41 -7.05 0.52
N MET A 301 -12.94 -5.82 0.37
CA MET A 301 -12.52 -5.25 -0.91
C MET A 301 -11.21 -5.86 -1.45
N GLY A 302 -10.28 -6.28 -0.58
CA GLY A 302 -9.00 -6.84 -1.03
C GLY A 302 -8.17 -5.80 -1.79
N ASP A 303 -7.71 -6.18 -2.99
CA ASP A 303 -6.83 -5.37 -3.84
C ASP A 303 -7.60 -4.48 -4.85
N TYR A 304 -8.93 -4.43 -4.79
CA TYR A 304 -9.72 -3.55 -5.65
C TYR A 304 -9.64 -2.09 -5.19
N ASP A 305 -9.86 -1.16 -6.13
CA ASP A 305 -9.73 0.27 -5.86
C ASP A 305 -10.99 0.85 -5.20
N ASN A 306 -12.18 0.51 -5.70
CA ASN A 306 -13.43 1.10 -5.23
C ASN A 306 -14.55 0.08 -5.10
N LEU A 307 -15.46 0.32 -4.14
CA LEU A 307 -16.74 -0.36 -4.09
C LEU A 307 -17.68 0.23 -5.19
N TYR A 308 -17.96 -0.55 -6.22
CA TYR A 308 -18.92 -0.15 -7.24
C TYR A 308 -20.38 -0.39 -6.81
N ALA A 309 -20.68 -1.55 -6.21
CA ALA A 309 -22.00 -1.86 -5.68
C ALA A 309 -21.94 -3.00 -4.66
N LEU A 310 -22.57 -2.84 -3.51
CA LEU A 310 -22.78 -3.91 -2.55
C LEU A 310 -24.03 -4.71 -2.96
N LYS A 311 -23.84 -5.95 -3.45
CA LYS A 311 -24.94 -6.85 -3.84
C LYS A 311 -25.66 -7.44 -2.63
N GLY A 312 -24.96 -7.67 -1.53
CA GLY A 312 -25.55 -8.12 -0.28
C GLY A 312 -24.58 -8.70 0.71
N ILE A 313 -25.06 -8.85 1.95
CA ILE A 313 -24.35 -9.51 3.05
C ILE A 313 -25.27 -10.60 3.62
N ASN A 314 -24.76 -11.79 3.84
CA ASN A 314 -25.50 -12.92 4.44
C ASN A 314 -24.78 -13.41 5.69
N CYS A 315 -25.57 -13.77 6.72
CA CYS A 315 -25.03 -14.33 7.96
C CYS A 315 -25.65 -15.70 8.21
N ARG A 316 -24.94 -16.75 7.88
CA ARG A 316 -25.35 -18.17 8.04
C ARG A 316 -24.16 -19.01 8.45
N ASP A 317 -24.43 -20.16 9.03
CA ASP A 317 -23.45 -21.21 9.23
C ASP A 317 -23.02 -21.76 7.86
N ILE A 318 -21.76 -21.60 7.51
CA ILE A 318 -21.18 -22.01 6.22
C ILE A 318 -20.36 -23.31 6.37
N ASP A 319 -19.55 -23.42 7.43
CA ASP A 319 -18.64 -24.55 7.61
C ASP A 319 -19.19 -25.67 8.51
N GLY A 320 -20.41 -25.52 9.04
CA GLY A 320 -21.11 -26.56 9.81
C GLY A 320 -20.72 -26.61 11.27
N ASP A 321 -20.09 -25.59 11.82
CA ASP A 321 -19.69 -25.53 13.24
C ASP A 321 -20.79 -24.99 14.15
N GLY A 322 -21.96 -24.65 13.61
CA GLY A 322 -23.12 -24.11 14.31
C GLY A 322 -23.03 -22.60 14.60
N LEU A 323 -21.97 -21.93 14.22
CA LEU A 323 -21.81 -20.49 14.35
C LEU A 323 -22.21 -19.80 13.03
N LYS A 324 -22.56 -18.52 13.12
CA LYS A 324 -22.89 -17.74 11.92
C LYS A 324 -21.67 -17.08 11.35
N ASP A 325 -21.38 -17.39 10.11
CA ASP A 325 -20.36 -16.76 9.29
C ASP A 325 -20.95 -15.59 8.52
N ILE A 326 -20.09 -14.78 7.92
CA ILE A 326 -20.48 -13.62 7.12
C ILE A 326 -20.00 -13.85 5.68
N VAL A 327 -20.95 -13.80 4.75
CA VAL A 327 -20.68 -13.84 3.30
C VAL A 327 -21.03 -12.47 2.73
N VAL A 328 -20.10 -11.89 2.00
CA VAL A 328 -20.23 -10.59 1.32
C VAL A 328 -20.14 -10.83 -0.17
N LEU A 329 -21.08 -10.30 -0.94
CA LEU A 329 -21.03 -10.29 -2.40
C LEU A 329 -21.16 -8.85 -2.87
N ALA A 330 -20.18 -8.38 -3.65
CA ALA A 330 -20.12 -7.00 -4.12
C ALA A 330 -19.57 -6.93 -5.54
N LYS A 331 -19.76 -5.78 -6.18
CA LYS A 331 -19.01 -5.37 -7.37
C LYS A 331 -17.97 -4.34 -6.97
N TYR A 332 -16.79 -4.52 -7.49
CA TYR A 332 -15.68 -3.61 -7.28
C TYR A 332 -15.18 -3.08 -8.61
N SER A 333 -14.65 -1.87 -8.60
CA SER A 333 -13.93 -1.32 -9.75
C SER A 333 -12.44 -1.24 -9.47
N TYR A 334 -11.68 -1.32 -10.53
CA TYR A 334 -10.23 -1.21 -10.54
C TYR A 334 -9.75 -0.75 -11.92
N GLU A 335 -8.56 -0.19 -11.98
CA GLU A 335 -7.90 0.13 -13.24
C GLU A 335 -7.20 -1.13 -13.77
N ASP A 336 -7.50 -1.51 -15.01
CA ASP A 336 -6.87 -2.67 -15.65
C ASP A 336 -5.50 -2.32 -16.27
N GLU A 337 -4.86 -3.30 -16.89
CA GLU A 337 -3.54 -3.15 -17.51
C GLU A 337 -3.52 -2.12 -18.67
N ASP A 338 -4.67 -1.82 -19.26
CA ASP A 338 -4.83 -0.84 -20.35
C ASP A 338 -5.28 0.55 -19.81
N HIS A 339 -5.20 0.78 -18.50
CA HIS A 339 -5.68 1.99 -17.82
C HIS A 339 -7.17 2.28 -18.05
N GLN A 340 -7.98 1.22 -18.22
CA GLN A 340 -9.42 1.34 -18.35
C GLN A 340 -10.11 0.90 -17.04
N LEU A 341 -11.21 1.60 -16.71
CA LEU A 341 -12.02 1.22 -15.56
C LEU A 341 -12.72 -0.11 -15.83
N ALA A 342 -12.32 -1.13 -15.11
CA ALA A 342 -12.94 -2.44 -15.10
C ALA A 342 -13.85 -2.60 -13.86
N VAL A 343 -14.96 -3.33 -14.00
CA VAL A 343 -15.86 -3.66 -12.89
C VAL A 343 -16.01 -5.17 -12.79
N ARG A 344 -15.83 -5.72 -11.60
CA ARG A 344 -15.87 -7.16 -11.37
C ARG A 344 -16.68 -7.52 -10.13
N SER A 345 -17.47 -8.59 -10.22
CA SER A 345 -18.10 -9.20 -9.06
C SER A 345 -17.08 -10.01 -8.25
N ASP A 346 -17.09 -9.88 -6.94
CA ASP A 346 -16.30 -10.73 -6.05
C ASP A 346 -17.06 -10.98 -4.74
N TYR A 347 -16.65 -12.05 -4.03
CA TYR A 347 -17.21 -12.38 -2.73
C TYR A 347 -16.13 -12.55 -1.69
N SER A 348 -16.49 -12.34 -0.42
CA SER A 348 -15.63 -12.63 0.72
C SER A 348 -16.39 -13.44 1.77
N ILE A 349 -15.73 -14.39 2.39
CA ILE A 349 -16.30 -15.21 3.46
C ILE A 349 -15.47 -15.05 4.70
N TYR A 350 -16.13 -14.81 5.81
CA TYR A 350 -15.52 -14.65 7.13
C TYR A 350 -16.16 -15.66 8.08
N TYR A 351 -15.38 -16.63 8.52
CA TYR A 351 -15.81 -17.63 9.48
C TYR A 351 -15.73 -17.11 10.90
N GLN A 352 -16.80 -17.27 11.67
CA GLN A 352 -16.77 -16.95 13.10
C GLN A 352 -15.88 -17.97 13.82
N ARG A 353 -14.94 -17.48 14.63
CA ARG A 353 -14.01 -18.28 15.43
C ARG A 353 -14.01 -17.79 16.87
N THR A 354 -13.28 -18.46 17.77
CA THR A 354 -13.19 -18.11 19.22
C THR A 354 -12.60 -16.73 19.42
N GLY A 355 -12.22 -15.93 18.68
CA GLY A 355 -11.65 -14.59 18.89
C GLY A 355 -12.16 -13.54 17.93
N GLY A 356 -13.16 -13.87 17.11
CA GLY A 356 -13.67 -12.95 16.08
C GLY A 356 -13.94 -13.66 14.77
N PHE A 357 -13.56 -13.03 13.65
CA PHE A 357 -13.79 -13.53 12.31
C PHE A 357 -12.48 -13.75 11.57
N SER A 358 -12.40 -14.83 10.80
CA SER A 358 -11.27 -15.18 9.96
C SER A 358 -11.69 -15.24 8.50
N ALA A 359 -11.01 -14.48 7.64
CA ALA A 359 -11.28 -14.48 6.20
C ALA A 359 -10.85 -15.82 5.55
N ASP A 360 -11.67 -16.32 4.62
CA ASP A 360 -11.29 -17.43 3.75
C ASP A 360 -10.44 -16.92 2.58
N THR A 361 -9.26 -17.47 2.45
CA THR A 361 -8.33 -17.12 1.36
C THR A 361 -8.23 -18.22 0.29
N GLU A 362 -8.84 -19.38 0.51
CA GLU A 362 -8.64 -20.57 -0.32
C GLU A 362 -9.83 -20.89 -1.23
N ILE A 363 -11.06 -20.62 -0.75
CA ILE A 363 -12.28 -21.00 -1.46
C ILE A 363 -12.37 -20.35 -2.85
N LYS A 364 -11.92 -19.10 -3.00
CA LYS A 364 -11.92 -18.39 -4.27
C LYS A 364 -11.06 -19.06 -5.35
N LYS A 365 -10.00 -19.73 -4.96
CA LYS A 365 -9.13 -20.48 -5.89
C LYS A 365 -9.87 -21.65 -6.54
N ARG A 366 -10.77 -22.27 -5.79
CA ARG A 366 -11.59 -23.40 -6.28
C ARG A 366 -12.87 -22.94 -6.94
N TYR A 367 -13.48 -21.88 -6.45
CA TYR A 367 -14.74 -21.34 -6.91
C TYR A 367 -14.61 -19.82 -7.17
N PRO A 368 -13.99 -19.41 -8.28
CA PRO A 368 -13.91 -17.99 -8.63
C PRO A 368 -15.29 -17.40 -8.81
N CYS A 369 -15.46 -16.13 -8.47
CA CYS A 369 -16.71 -15.41 -8.62
C CYS A 369 -17.04 -15.18 -10.10
N SER A 370 -18.31 -15.35 -10.46
CA SER A 370 -18.86 -14.99 -11.76
C SER A 370 -19.73 -13.72 -11.65
N GLU A 371 -19.86 -12.98 -12.75
CA GLU A 371 -20.73 -11.80 -12.82
C GLU A 371 -22.21 -12.12 -12.56
N GLU A 372 -22.63 -13.34 -12.87
CA GLU A 372 -24.00 -13.84 -12.70
C GLU A 372 -24.25 -14.40 -11.30
N ASP A 373 -23.23 -14.53 -10.48
CA ASP A 373 -23.38 -15.14 -9.17
C ASP A 373 -24.33 -14.33 -8.28
N THR A 374 -25.26 -15.05 -7.69
CA THR A 374 -26.14 -14.54 -6.64
C THR A 374 -25.61 -14.92 -5.26
N MET A 375 -26.07 -14.22 -4.22
CA MET A 375 -25.73 -14.56 -2.84
C MET A 375 -26.06 -16.02 -2.51
N GLN A 376 -27.16 -16.56 -3.03
CA GLN A 376 -27.56 -17.96 -2.79
C GLN A 376 -26.53 -18.92 -3.40
N VAL A 377 -26.14 -18.72 -4.65
CA VAL A 377 -25.14 -19.54 -5.34
C VAL A 377 -23.80 -19.53 -4.60
N VAL A 378 -23.34 -18.36 -4.14
CA VAL A 378 -22.09 -18.25 -3.36
C VAL A 378 -22.18 -19.04 -2.05
N VAL A 379 -23.31 -18.92 -1.32
CA VAL A 379 -23.54 -19.66 -0.06
C VAL A 379 -23.59 -21.17 -0.31
N GLU A 380 -24.28 -21.64 -1.34
CA GLU A 380 -24.37 -23.06 -1.68
C GLU A 380 -23.00 -23.65 -2.05
N ARG A 381 -22.22 -22.95 -2.89
CA ARG A 381 -20.85 -23.35 -3.22
C ARG A 381 -19.94 -23.40 -1.99
N ALA A 382 -20.05 -22.42 -1.10
CA ALA A 382 -19.27 -22.38 0.12
C ALA A 382 -19.60 -23.54 1.06
N ARG A 383 -20.88 -23.87 1.21
CA ARG A 383 -21.33 -25.03 1.98
C ARG A 383 -20.86 -26.35 1.35
N ALA A 384 -20.98 -26.49 0.03
CA ALA A 384 -20.48 -27.66 -0.68
C ALA A 384 -18.97 -27.84 -0.52
N TYR A 385 -18.22 -26.74 -0.49
CA TYR A 385 -16.78 -26.78 -0.18
C TYR A 385 -16.47 -27.43 1.19
N TRP A 386 -17.34 -27.19 2.17
CA TRP A 386 -17.26 -27.79 3.51
C TRP A 386 -17.96 -29.14 3.65
N GLY A 387 -18.47 -29.69 2.55
CA GLY A 387 -19.07 -31.03 2.52
C GLY A 387 -20.54 -31.10 2.95
N TRP A 388 -21.26 -29.99 2.97
CA TRP A 388 -22.70 -30.02 3.13
C TRP A 388 -23.35 -30.75 1.93
N LYS A 389 -24.30 -31.63 2.22
CA LYS A 389 -25.10 -32.24 1.16
C LYS A 389 -26.13 -31.23 0.67
N THR A 390 -26.25 -31.04 -0.63
CA THR A 390 -27.39 -30.36 -1.23
C THR A 390 -28.63 -31.25 -1.13
N GLU A 391 -29.82 -30.66 -0.99
CA GLU A 391 -31.06 -31.42 -0.89
C GLU A 391 -31.37 -32.30 -2.14
N ASP A 392 -30.56 -32.14 -3.19
CA ASP A 392 -30.63 -32.89 -4.46
C ASP A 392 -29.63 -34.06 -4.56
N ASP A 393 -28.80 -34.33 -3.54
CA ASP A 393 -27.95 -35.51 -3.39
C ASP A 393 -28.62 -36.55 -2.47
#